data_67cdd13739045bc4e367e8197d2f152e
#
_entry.id   67cdd13739045bc4e367e8197d2f152e
#
_cell.length_a   1.000
_cell.length_b   1.000
_cell.length_c   1.000
_cell.angle_alpha   90.00
_cell.angle_beta   90.00
_cell.angle_gamma   90.00
#
_symmetry.space_group_name_H-M   'P 1'
#
loop_
_entity.id
_entity.type
_entity.pdbx_description
1 polymer ?
#
loop_
_entity_poly.entity_id
_entity_poly.type
_entity_poly.pdbx_seq_one_letter_code
_entity_poly.pdbx_strand_id
1 'polypeptide(L)'
;MAKRIPGPLVFTAILVLAIIATAIYYYHTSEAPEHQTELIETSDEVPNAINHLLSNDISDIEQTKKLDAQVEKFLKTWHIKGASIAIMKDEKLIYAKGYGWADEEKGVKMDVKHIMRVASLSKLITATAIMKLIEEKKLTLDQKVFGEKGILNDIRFLKITDKRVKNITIEHLLRHRGGFTLRGGDPMFISPLIIQRMSLDSIPTPEDVLEYSLGKKLGYEPGRGTRYSNLGYVALSLVISKVTGLTYEQYVKDSILAPIGCIDMHIANNLYQEKLSNEVRYYEPENEIPVEACDGSGRLLPRCYGGNNIRGLLGAGAWVASPTEFLRFIASIDGRDNEKDIISQKSIAYMVNTNPSELPIGWSRTSQKGEWTRSGSLSGTSALIRYQKDGYSWIFVTNTSSWKGSRFPRQIDALIRTSLQKVSDWPERNLFSILELKSNSNSR
;
A
#
# COMPACT_ATOMS: atom_id res chain seq x y z
N MET A 1 67.76 16.51 -46.71
CA MET A 1 66.55 17.18 -47.25
C MET A 1 65.44 17.02 -46.25
N ALA A 2 65.17 18.00 -45.42
CA ALA A 2 64.06 17.99 -44.48
C ALA A 2 62.77 18.42 -45.20
N LYS A 3 61.78 17.56 -45.31
CA LYS A 3 60.47 17.91 -45.87
C LYS A 3 59.74 18.86 -44.92
N ARG A 4 59.54 20.13 -45.33
CA ARG A 4 58.67 21.07 -44.62
C ARG A 4 57.23 20.57 -44.67
N ILE A 5 56.60 20.34 -43.50
CA ILE A 5 55.18 20.04 -43.37
C ILE A 5 54.39 21.30 -43.77
N PRO A 6 53.36 21.23 -44.64
CA PRO A 6 52.57 22.39 -45.04
C PRO A 6 51.88 23.05 -43.87
N GLY A 7 51.96 24.38 -43.71
CA GLY A 7 51.41 25.16 -42.64
C GLY A 7 49.94 24.90 -42.26
N PRO A 8 49.03 24.63 -43.23
CA PRO A 8 47.64 24.32 -42.90
C PRO A 8 47.45 23.03 -42.08
N LEU A 9 48.29 22.00 -42.30
CA LEU A 9 48.23 20.73 -41.55
C LEU A 9 48.66 20.90 -40.08
N VAL A 10 49.62 21.76 -39.81
CA VAL A 10 50.06 22.06 -38.43
C VAL A 10 49.00 22.87 -37.68
N PHE A 11 48.31 23.79 -38.38
CA PHE A 11 47.21 24.58 -37.78
C PHE A 11 46.02 23.72 -37.45
N THR A 12 45.65 22.77 -38.28
CA THR A 12 44.57 21.83 -38.07
C THR A 12 44.85 20.87 -36.88
N ALA A 13 46.12 20.42 -36.77
CA ALA A 13 46.51 19.55 -35.65
C ALA A 13 46.48 20.28 -34.33
N ILE A 14 46.89 21.56 -34.27
CA ILE A 14 46.85 22.41 -33.04
C ILE A 14 45.38 22.67 -32.65
N LEU A 15 44.49 22.93 -33.64
CA LEU A 15 43.06 23.15 -33.38
C LEU A 15 42.38 21.90 -32.79
N VAL A 16 42.68 20.72 -33.32
CA VAL A 16 42.17 19.44 -32.86
C VAL A 16 42.67 19.15 -31.45
N LEU A 17 43.95 19.39 -31.16
CA LEU A 17 44.52 19.23 -29.82
C LEU A 17 43.90 20.20 -28.82
N ALA A 18 43.62 21.44 -29.20
CA ALA A 18 42.92 22.40 -28.36
C ALA A 18 41.49 21.99 -28.05
N ILE A 19 40.75 21.48 -29.03
CA ILE A 19 39.39 20.95 -28.83
C ILE A 19 39.41 19.74 -27.89
N ILE A 20 40.35 18.82 -28.06
CA ILE A 20 40.50 17.64 -27.19
C ILE A 20 40.88 18.08 -25.75
N ALA A 21 41.79 19.01 -25.62
CA ALA A 21 42.18 19.55 -24.27
C ALA A 21 41.01 20.26 -23.59
N THR A 22 40.19 21.01 -24.36
CA THR A 22 39.01 21.68 -23.83
C THR A 22 37.93 20.65 -23.43
N ALA A 23 37.75 19.60 -24.22
CA ALA A 23 36.82 18.52 -23.91
C ALA A 23 37.25 17.72 -22.66
N ILE A 24 38.57 17.46 -22.50
CA ILE A 24 39.11 16.80 -21.31
C ILE A 24 39.00 17.73 -20.09
N TYR A 25 39.28 19.02 -20.24
CA TYR A 25 39.09 20.01 -19.17
C TYR A 25 37.60 20.07 -18.74
N TYR A 26 36.66 20.15 -19.69
CA TYR A 26 35.24 20.13 -19.37
C TYR A 26 34.79 18.78 -18.75
N TYR A 27 35.34 17.65 -19.21
CA TYR A 27 35.06 16.37 -18.60
C TYR A 27 35.54 16.26 -17.15
N HIS A 28 36.73 16.77 -16.83
CA HIS A 28 37.26 16.80 -15.46
C HIS A 28 36.67 17.91 -14.57
N THR A 29 36.15 19.00 -15.17
CA THR A 29 35.50 20.08 -14.39
C THR A 29 34.00 19.95 -14.30
N SER A 30 33.35 19.04 -15.11
CA SER A 30 31.96 18.71 -15.04
C SER A 30 31.67 17.50 -14.14
N GLU A 31 32.64 17.00 -13.38
CA GLU A 31 32.31 16.32 -12.14
C GLU A 31 31.61 17.35 -11.28
N ALA A 32 30.25 17.31 -11.32
CA ALA A 32 29.44 18.03 -10.36
C ALA A 32 30.05 17.75 -8.97
N PRO A 33 30.16 18.75 -8.09
CA PRO A 33 30.58 18.48 -6.73
C PRO A 33 29.69 17.33 -6.28
N GLU A 34 30.29 16.19 -5.90
CA GLU A 34 29.64 15.26 -5.03
C GLU A 34 29.09 16.12 -3.89
N HIS A 35 27.83 16.49 -3.98
CA HIS A 35 27.06 16.69 -2.81
C HIS A 35 27.21 15.35 -2.07
N GLN A 36 28.21 15.27 -1.21
CA GLN A 36 28.07 14.53 0.01
C GLN A 36 26.82 15.12 0.66
N THR A 37 25.67 14.64 0.17
CA THR A 37 24.51 14.57 1.00
C THR A 37 25.01 13.66 2.11
N GLU A 38 25.49 14.25 3.21
CA GLU A 38 25.43 13.60 4.49
C GLU A 38 24.01 13.03 4.47
N LEU A 39 23.93 11.71 4.30
CA LEU A 39 22.79 10.96 4.72
C LEU A 39 22.68 11.30 6.20
N ILE A 40 21.91 12.34 6.51
CA ILE A 40 21.31 12.45 7.81
C ILE A 40 20.54 11.14 7.87
N GLU A 41 21.17 10.13 8.48
CA GLU A 41 20.47 9.01 9.07
C GLU A 41 19.54 9.61 10.13
N THR A 42 18.49 10.27 9.69
CA THR A 42 17.29 10.38 10.48
C THR A 42 16.87 8.94 10.63
N SER A 43 17.17 8.37 11.79
CA SER A 43 16.58 7.11 12.17
C SER A 43 15.07 7.35 12.16
N ASP A 44 14.42 6.99 11.04
CA ASP A 44 12.95 6.92 10.93
C ASP A 44 12.41 5.78 11.80
N GLU A 45 13.19 5.34 12.79
CA GLU A 45 12.75 4.40 13.81
C GLU A 45 11.68 5.09 14.66
N VAL A 46 10.51 4.50 14.65
CA VAL A 46 9.40 4.87 15.53
C VAL A 46 9.48 3.95 16.77
N PRO A 47 10.33 4.28 17.75
CA PRO A 47 10.78 3.33 18.77
C PRO A 47 9.66 2.79 19.66
N ASN A 48 8.50 3.44 19.66
CA ASN A 48 7.33 3.02 20.43
C ASN A 48 6.28 2.26 19.59
N ALA A 49 6.54 2.00 18.32
CA ALA A 49 5.65 1.17 17.52
C ALA A 49 5.71 -0.29 17.97
N ILE A 50 4.58 -0.98 18.00
CA ILE A 50 4.50 -2.37 18.51
C ILE A 50 5.44 -3.33 17.76
N ASN A 51 5.58 -3.17 16.46
CA ASN A 51 6.46 -3.99 15.64
C ASN A 51 7.95 -3.78 15.99
N HIS A 52 8.37 -2.61 16.47
CA HIS A 52 9.74 -2.35 16.93
C HIS A 52 10.03 -2.88 18.34
N LEU A 53 8.99 -3.21 19.10
CA LEU A 53 9.11 -3.78 20.45
C LEU A 53 9.16 -5.31 20.44
N LEU A 54 8.85 -5.93 19.31
CA LEU A 54 8.80 -7.36 19.10
C LEU A 54 9.97 -7.83 18.23
N SER A 55 10.36 -9.09 18.41
CA SER A 55 11.32 -9.79 17.54
C SER A 55 10.82 -11.20 17.23
N ASN A 56 11.38 -11.85 16.23
CA ASN A 56 11.04 -13.22 15.87
C ASN A 56 11.20 -14.20 17.04
N ASP A 57 12.18 -13.98 17.92
CA ASP A 57 12.52 -14.88 19.04
C ASP A 57 11.35 -15.07 20.00
N ILE A 58 10.49 -14.04 20.16
CA ILE A 58 9.31 -14.13 21.03
C ILE A 58 8.30 -15.18 20.55
N SER A 59 8.38 -15.57 19.28
CA SER A 59 7.50 -16.57 18.65
C SER A 59 8.24 -17.89 18.33
N ASP A 60 9.49 -18.05 18.77
CA ASP A 60 10.23 -19.30 18.68
C ASP A 60 9.84 -20.25 19.82
N ILE A 61 8.67 -20.85 19.70
CA ILE A 61 8.09 -21.77 20.68
C ILE A 61 7.80 -23.13 20.05
N GLU A 62 7.90 -24.20 20.86
CA GLU A 62 7.73 -25.57 20.39
C GLU A 62 6.39 -25.81 19.70
N GLN A 63 5.33 -25.22 20.24
CA GLN A 63 3.94 -25.37 19.75
C GLN A 63 3.77 -24.92 18.32
N THR A 64 4.56 -23.94 17.84
CA THR A 64 4.42 -23.36 16.51
C THR A 64 5.38 -23.92 15.46
N LYS A 65 6.31 -24.81 15.83
CA LYS A 65 7.30 -25.39 14.90
C LYS A 65 6.67 -26.03 13.65
N LYS A 66 5.50 -26.67 13.79
CA LYS A 66 4.79 -27.25 12.63
C LYS A 66 4.22 -26.18 11.70
N LEU A 67 3.74 -25.06 12.25
CA LEU A 67 3.32 -23.90 11.48
C LEU A 67 4.52 -23.30 10.74
N ASP A 68 5.64 -23.09 11.44
CA ASP A 68 6.87 -22.53 10.87
C ASP A 68 7.35 -23.37 9.68
N ALA A 69 7.45 -24.69 9.85
CA ALA A 69 7.85 -25.60 8.78
C ALA A 69 6.90 -25.56 7.55
N GLN A 70 5.59 -25.37 7.77
CA GLN A 70 4.62 -25.22 6.67
C GLN A 70 4.81 -23.90 5.92
N VAL A 71 5.05 -22.79 6.64
CA VAL A 71 5.32 -21.49 6.04
C VAL A 71 6.63 -21.53 5.25
N GLU A 72 7.72 -22.05 5.81
CA GLU A 72 9.00 -22.18 5.11
C GLU A 72 8.89 -23.05 3.83
N LYS A 73 8.16 -24.17 3.91
CA LYS A 73 7.87 -25.01 2.74
C LYS A 73 7.08 -24.23 1.69
N PHE A 74 6.10 -23.43 2.11
CA PHE A 74 5.29 -22.60 1.22
C PHE A 74 6.16 -21.55 0.50
N LEU A 75 7.05 -20.84 1.23
CA LEU A 75 7.95 -19.87 0.62
C LEU A 75 8.82 -20.53 -0.46
N LYS A 76 9.42 -21.68 -0.18
CA LYS A 76 10.20 -22.44 -1.16
C LYS A 76 9.38 -22.86 -2.38
N THR A 77 8.16 -23.41 -2.14
CA THR A 77 7.28 -23.91 -3.22
C THR A 77 6.83 -22.80 -4.18
N TRP A 78 6.64 -21.59 -3.66
CA TRP A 78 6.12 -20.45 -4.43
C TRP A 78 7.20 -19.44 -4.82
N HIS A 79 8.48 -19.74 -4.54
CA HIS A 79 9.62 -18.82 -4.79
C HIS A 79 9.42 -17.45 -4.14
N ILE A 80 8.88 -17.43 -2.93
CA ILE A 80 8.66 -16.22 -2.14
C ILE A 80 9.91 -15.91 -1.32
N LYS A 81 10.48 -14.73 -1.47
CA LYS A 81 11.71 -14.33 -0.77
C LYS A 81 11.49 -14.15 0.73
N GLY A 82 10.38 -13.53 1.10
CA GLY A 82 10.04 -13.33 2.49
C GLY A 82 8.55 -13.12 2.74
N ALA A 83 8.13 -13.41 3.95
CA ALA A 83 6.76 -13.18 4.41
C ALA A 83 6.74 -12.85 5.91
N SER A 84 5.69 -12.22 6.36
CA SER A 84 5.41 -12.02 7.78
C SER A 84 3.97 -12.35 8.09
N ILE A 85 3.75 -12.92 9.28
CA ILE A 85 2.44 -13.30 9.79
C ILE A 85 2.22 -12.69 11.17
N ALA A 86 0.98 -12.33 11.48
CA ALA A 86 0.52 -12.11 12.84
C ALA A 86 -0.80 -12.84 13.05
N ILE A 87 -1.01 -13.37 14.27
CA ILE A 87 -2.20 -14.10 14.68
C ILE A 87 -2.69 -13.53 16.00
N MET A 88 -3.98 -13.22 16.03
CA MET A 88 -4.69 -12.68 17.18
C MET A 88 -5.80 -13.65 17.58
N LYS A 89 -6.02 -13.80 18.89
CA LYS A 89 -7.13 -14.55 19.49
C LYS A 89 -7.83 -13.65 20.49
N ASP A 90 -9.13 -13.42 20.31
CA ASP A 90 -9.94 -12.58 21.18
C ASP A 90 -9.27 -11.22 21.45
N GLU A 91 -8.86 -10.53 20.36
CA GLU A 91 -8.15 -9.24 20.32
C GLU A 91 -6.76 -9.22 21.00
N LYS A 92 -6.25 -10.37 21.43
CA LYS A 92 -4.89 -10.53 21.97
C LYS A 92 -3.95 -11.03 20.89
N LEU A 93 -2.85 -10.32 20.64
CA LEU A 93 -1.81 -10.79 19.74
C LEU A 93 -1.05 -11.95 20.39
N ILE A 94 -1.23 -13.15 19.87
CA ILE A 94 -0.63 -14.38 20.45
C ILE A 94 0.61 -14.85 19.68
N TYR A 95 0.77 -14.41 18.41
CA TYR A 95 1.89 -14.83 17.57
C TYR A 95 2.19 -13.77 16.50
N ALA A 96 3.50 -13.51 16.28
CA ALA A 96 3.99 -12.68 15.20
C ALA A 96 5.37 -13.15 14.77
N LYS A 97 5.60 -13.39 13.47
CA LYS A 97 6.89 -13.87 12.96
C LYS A 97 7.13 -13.51 11.51
N GLY A 98 8.38 -13.14 11.21
CA GLY A 98 8.89 -12.98 9.85
C GLY A 98 9.65 -14.23 9.38
N TYR A 99 9.59 -14.53 8.09
CA TYR A 99 10.23 -15.69 7.46
C TYR A 99 10.98 -15.26 6.21
N GLY A 100 12.13 -15.90 5.94
CA GLY A 100 12.93 -15.62 4.76
C GLY A 100 13.67 -14.29 4.84
N TRP A 101 13.62 -13.51 3.77
CA TRP A 101 14.41 -12.29 3.59
C TRP A 101 13.53 -11.05 3.53
N ALA A 102 13.89 -10.03 4.29
CA ALA A 102 13.38 -8.67 4.11
C ALA A 102 14.08 -8.00 2.90
N ASP A 103 15.38 -8.18 2.80
CA ASP A 103 16.19 -7.76 1.64
C ASP A 103 17.30 -8.81 1.43
N GLU A 104 17.12 -9.69 0.43
CA GLU A 104 18.04 -10.80 0.16
C GLU A 104 19.40 -10.28 -0.29
N GLU A 105 19.43 -9.24 -1.14
CA GLU A 105 20.66 -8.69 -1.69
C GLU A 105 21.53 -8.00 -0.62
N LYS A 106 20.89 -7.49 0.44
CA LYS A 106 21.59 -6.94 1.61
C LYS A 106 21.81 -7.95 2.74
N GLY A 107 21.36 -9.19 2.57
CA GLY A 107 21.45 -10.23 3.61
C GLY A 107 20.56 -9.97 4.83
N VAL A 108 19.53 -9.12 4.72
CA VAL A 108 18.63 -8.77 5.83
C VAL A 108 17.52 -9.80 5.95
N LYS A 109 17.48 -10.52 7.08
CA LYS A 109 16.41 -11.47 7.38
C LYS A 109 15.09 -10.75 7.70
N MET A 110 13.97 -11.41 7.36
CA MET A 110 12.65 -10.90 7.74
C MET A 110 12.45 -11.01 9.26
N ASP A 111 11.96 -9.93 9.84
CA ASP A 111 11.62 -9.85 11.26
C ASP A 111 10.27 -9.16 11.44
N VAL A 112 9.68 -9.26 12.63
CA VAL A 112 8.38 -8.66 13.00
C VAL A 112 8.34 -7.15 12.78
N LYS A 113 9.49 -6.47 12.93
CA LYS A 113 9.61 -5.01 12.77
C LYS A 113 9.42 -4.50 11.34
N HIS A 114 9.55 -5.39 10.35
CA HIS A 114 9.49 -4.94 8.96
C HIS A 114 8.07 -4.61 8.52
N ILE A 115 7.95 -3.49 7.80
CA ILE A 115 6.72 -3.05 7.18
C ILE A 115 6.71 -3.42 5.69
N MET A 116 5.53 -3.70 5.18
CA MET A 116 5.31 -4.14 3.79
C MET A 116 4.08 -3.49 3.18
N ARG A 117 4.08 -3.30 1.87
CA ARG A 117 2.88 -2.89 1.12
C ARG A 117 1.76 -3.89 1.37
N VAL A 118 0.67 -3.42 1.96
CA VAL A 118 -0.51 -4.26 2.22
C VAL A 118 -1.51 -4.24 1.07
N ALA A 119 -1.17 -3.51 0.00
CA ALA A 119 -1.99 -3.41 -1.21
C ALA A 119 -3.45 -3.06 -0.86
N SER A 120 -4.42 -3.77 -1.44
CA SER A 120 -5.85 -3.46 -1.26
C SER A 120 -6.39 -3.64 0.17
N LEU A 121 -5.61 -4.11 1.14
CA LEU A 121 -6.00 -4.02 2.56
C LEU A 121 -6.12 -2.55 2.99
N SER A 122 -5.39 -1.64 2.35
CA SER A 122 -5.50 -0.18 2.51
C SER A 122 -6.94 0.35 2.47
N LYS A 123 -7.81 -0.32 1.73
CA LYS A 123 -9.22 0.07 1.60
C LYS A 123 -10.01 -0.05 2.90
N LEU A 124 -9.59 -0.95 3.81
CA LEU A 124 -10.19 -1.02 5.15
C LEU A 124 -9.93 0.27 5.92
N ILE A 125 -8.70 0.77 5.88
CA ILE A 125 -8.30 2.03 6.54
C ILE A 125 -9.10 3.21 5.98
N THR A 126 -9.18 3.32 4.65
CA THR A 126 -9.94 4.40 3.98
C THR A 126 -11.43 4.32 4.32
N ALA A 127 -12.01 3.12 4.32
CA ALA A 127 -13.42 2.92 4.65
C ALA A 127 -13.71 3.33 6.10
N THR A 128 -12.85 2.94 7.05
CA THR A 128 -12.94 3.34 8.46
C THR A 128 -12.86 4.86 8.61
N ALA A 129 -11.93 5.52 7.91
CA ALA A 129 -11.80 6.98 7.92
C ALA A 129 -13.07 7.69 7.42
N ILE A 130 -13.68 7.20 6.33
CA ILE A 130 -14.96 7.73 5.84
C ILE A 130 -16.08 7.49 6.86
N MET A 131 -16.18 6.29 7.44
CA MET A 131 -17.23 5.98 8.43
C MET A 131 -17.09 6.86 9.67
N LYS A 132 -15.84 7.13 10.13
CA LYS A 132 -15.59 8.06 11.23
C LYS A 132 -16.07 9.50 10.89
N LEU A 133 -15.77 10.00 9.70
CA LEU A 133 -16.27 11.31 9.25
C LEU A 133 -17.80 11.36 9.17
N ILE A 134 -18.45 10.23 8.87
CA ILE A 134 -19.92 10.14 8.90
C ILE A 134 -20.45 10.20 10.34
N GLU A 135 -19.82 9.50 11.29
CA GLU A 135 -20.19 9.60 12.72
C GLU A 135 -20.00 11.00 13.28
N GLU A 136 -18.95 11.68 12.84
CA GLU A 136 -18.68 13.09 13.15
C GLU A 136 -19.63 14.08 12.42
N LYS A 137 -20.57 13.59 11.63
CA LYS A 137 -21.53 14.38 10.84
C LYS A 137 -20.88 15.33 9.81
N LYS A 138 -19.64 15.04 9.41
CA LYS A 138 -18.92 15.77 8.38
C LYS A 138 -19.25 15.26 6.98
N LEU A 139 -19.74 14.03 6.87
CA LEU A 139 -20.16 13.38 5.63
C LEU A 139 -21.48 12.63 5.84
N THR A 140 -22.16 12.31 4.71
CA THR A 140 -23.25 11.33 4.67
C THR A 140 -23.05 10.34 3.53
N LEU A 141 -23.61 9.13 3.67
CA LEU A 141 -23.42 8.07 2.67
C LEU A 141 -24.02 8.42 1.30
N ASP A 142 -25.12 9.15 1.27
CA ASP A 142 -25.85 9.59 0.07
C ASP A 142 -25.30 10.87 -0.54
N GLN A 143 -24.35 11.53 0.13
CA GLN A 143 -23.73 12.77 -0.35
C GLN A 143 -23.05 12.57 -1.70
N LYS A 144 -23.33 13.47 -2.65
CA LYS A 144 -22.74 13.43 -3.99
C LYS A 144 -21.26 13.80 -3.96
N VAL A 145 -20.46 13.08 -4.73
CA VAL A 145 -19.00 13.29 -4.76
C VAL A 145 -18.60 14.30 -5.82
N PHE A 146 -19.22 14.28 -7.01
CA PHE A 146 -18.80 15.06 -8.18
C PHE A 146 -19.83 16.08 -8.66
N GLY A 147 -19.36 17.07 -9.43
CA GLY A 147 -20.16 18.15 -9.98
C GLY A 147 -20.19 19.38 -9.07
N GLU A 148 -20.87 20.45 -9.51
CA GLU A 148 -20.87 21.76 -8.83
C GLU A 148 -21.40 21.70 -7.38
N LYS A 149 -22.28 20.74 -7.11
CA LYS A 149 -22.87 20.50 -5.77
C LYS A 149 -22.24 19.29 -5.08
N GLY A 150 -21.21 18.67 -5.66
CA GLY A 150 -20.48 17.55 -5.07
C GLY A 150 -19.40 18.02 -4.11
N ILE A 151 -18.80 17.09 -3.37
CA ILE A 151 -17.68 17.36 -2.44
C ILE A 151 -16.44 17.79 -3.24
N LEU A 152 -16.10 17.02 -4.28
CA LEU A 152 -14.99 17.31 -5.19
C LEU A 152 -15.50 18.21 -6.34
N ASN A 153 -15.68 19.50 -6.03
CA ASN A 153 -16.22 20.52 -6.92
C ASN A 153 -15.16 21.51 -7.44
N ASP A 154 -13.89 21.17 -7.31
CA ASP A 154 -12.80 21.96 -7.85
C ASP A 154 -12.92 22.06 -9.39
N ILE A 155 -12.54 23.20 -9.98
CA ILE A 155 -12.75 23.52 -11.40
C ILE A 155 -12.21 22.41 -12.34
N ARG A 156 -11.11 21.77 -11.96
CA ARG A 156 -10.51 20.67 -12.72
C ARG A 156 -11.42 19.44 -12.82
N PHE A 157 -12.30 19.20 -11.85
CA PHE A 157 -13.23 18.08 -11.80
C PHE A 157 -14.59 18.36 -12.41
N LEU A 158 -14.83 19.58 -12.92
CA LEU A 158 -16.11 19.95 -13.52
C LEU A 158 -16.22 19.58 -15.00
N LYS A 159 -15.11 19.22 -15.68
CA LYS A 159 -15.10 18.71 -17.05
C LYS A 159 -15.58 17.27 -17.11
N ILE A 160 -16.87 17.05 -16.87
CA ILE A 160 -17.51 15.75 -16.81
C ILE A 160 -18.13 15.41 -18.17
N THR A 161 -17.63 14.33 -18.83
CA THR A 161 -18.17 13.86 -20.10
C THR A 161 -19.51 13.13 -19.94
N ASP A 162 -19.66 12.35 -18.89
CA ASP A 162 -20.86 11.58 -18.61
C ASP A 162 -21.63 12.19 -17.43
N LYS A 163 -22.78 12.81 -17.71
CA LYS A 163 -23.57 13.49 -16.68
C LYS A 163 -23.98 12.60 -15.50
N ARG A 164 -24.02 11.27 -15.69
CA ARG A 164 -24.32 10.28 -14.64
C ARG A 164 -23.29 10.30 -13.51
N VAL A 165 -22.05 10.74 -13.77
CA VAL A 165 -21.00 10.91 -12.75
C VAL A 165 -21.50 11.78 -11.58
N LYS A 166 -22.33 12.78 -11.83
CA LYS A 166 -22.91 13.66 -10.79
C LYS A 166 -23.87 12.90 -9.83
N ASN A 167 -24.26 11.66 -10.17
CA ASN A 167 -25.08 10.81 -9.31
C ASN A 167 -24.27 9.90 -8.38
N ILE A 168 -22.95 9.87 -8.52
CA ILE A 168 -22.08 9.05 -7.67
C ILE A 168 -22.08 9.59 -6.25
N THR A 169 -22.38 8.71 -5.28
CA THR A 169 -22.37 9.02 -3.85
C THR A 169 -21.15 8.40 -3.14
N ILE A 170 -20.92 8.79 -1.89
CA ILE A 170 -19.92 8.18 -1.01
C ILE A 170 -20.15 6.66 -0.93
N GLU A 171 -21.38 6.21 -0.68
CA GLU A 171 -21.70 4.79 -0.59
C GLU A 171 -21.43 4.05 -1.90
N HIS A 172 -21.74 4.65 -3.05
CA HIS A 172 -21.42 4.05 -4.35
C HIS A 172 -19.93 3.79 -4.50
N LEU A 173 -19.06 4.67 -4.02
CA LEU A 173 -17.60 4.48 -4.07
C LEU A 173 -17.14 3.42 -3.10
N LEU A 174 -17.61 3.44 -1.84
CA LEU A 174 -17.29 2.47 -0.80
C LEU A 174 -17.64 1.02 -1.23
N ARG A 175 -18.77 0.84 -1.91
CA ARG A 175 -19.26 -0.46 -2.38
C ARG A 175 -18.89 -0.81 -3.82
N HIS A 176 -17.99 -0.05 -4.44
CA HIS A 176 -17.56 -0.26 -5.84
C HIS A 176 -18.71 -0.18 -6.87
N ARG A 177 -19.70 0.68 -6.62
CA ARG A 177 -20.90 0.86 -7.46
C ARG A 177 -20.91 2.20 -8.21
N GLY A 178 -19.78 2.92 -8.29
CA GLY A 178 -19.67 4.22 -8.96
C GLY A 178 -19.81 4.19 -10.48
N GLY A 179 -19.70 3.03 -11.11
CA GLY A 179 -19.87 2.88 -12.56
C GLY A 179 -18.58 3.14 -13.37
N PHE A 180 -17.44 3.41 -12.76
CA PHE A 180 -16.19 3.64 -13.48
C PHE A 180 -15.84 2.48 -14.42
N THR A 181 -15.45 2.83 -15.64
CA THR A 181 -15.06 1.85 -16.65
C THR A 181 -13.60 1.43 -16.49
N LEU A 182 -13.31 0.14 -16.76
CA LEU A 182 -11.95 -0.36 -16.93
C LEU A 182 -11.61 -0.58 -18.43
N ARG A 183 -12.41 0.00 -19.34
CA ARG A 183 -12.13 -0.08 -20.76
C ARG A 183 -10.85 0.71 -21.06
N GLY A 184 -9.83 0.01 -21.52
CA GLY A 184 -8.48 0.56 -21.70
C GLY A 184 -7.57 0.42 -20.48
N GLY A 185 -7.95 -0.41 -19.47
CA GLY A 185 -7.17 -0.68 -18.26
C GLY A 185 -7.67 0.07 -17.04
N ASP A 186 -7.12 -0.28 -15.87
CA ASP A 186 -7.33 0.47 -14.64
C ASP A 186 -6.53 1.78 -14.72
N PRO A 187 -7.17 2.96 -14.59
CA PRO A 187 -6.48 4.24 -14.73
C PRO A 187 -5.32 4.43 -13.74
N MET A 188 -5.32 3.70 -12.63
CA MET A 188 -4.24 3.77 -11.66
C MET A 188 -2.93 3.10 -12.12
N PHE A 189 -2.94 2.35 -13.24
CA PHE A 189 -1.79 1.59 -13.75
C PHE A 189 -1.44 1.91 -15.20
N ILE A 190 -1.90 3.05 -15.73
CA ILE A 190 -1.65 3.49 -17.10
C ILE A 190 -1.04 4.91 -17.12
N SER A 191 -0.17 5.23 -16.16
CA SER A 191 0.45 6.56 -16.02
C SER A 191 1.06 7.09 -17.33
N PRO A 192 1.84 6.32 -18.13
CA PRO A 192 2.39 6.84 -19.40
C PRO A 192 1.30 7.31 -20.36
N LEU A 193 0.18 6.58 -20.46
CA LEU A 193 -0.95 7.00 -21.29
C LEU A 193 -1.60 8.28 -20.78
N ILE A 194 -1.73 8.45 -19.48
CA ILE A 194 -2.31 9.66 -18.88
C ILE A 194 -1.40 10.86 -19.11
N ILE A 195 -0.09 10.71 -18.91
CA ILE A 195 0.92 11.73 -19.20
C ILE A 195 0.77 12.21 -20.65
N GLN A 196 0.75 11.27 -21.61
CA GLN A 196 0.60 11.60 -23.02
C GLN A 196 -0.73 12.33 -23.33
N ARG A 197 -1.84 11.86 -22.75
CA ARG A 197 -3.19 12.39 -23.07
C ARG A 197 -3.47 13.75 -22.42
N MET A 198 -2.85 14.02 -21.31
CA MET A 198 -3.04 15.28 -20.56
C MET A 198 -1.86 16.24 -20.73
N SER A 199 -0.81 15.84 -21.48
CA SER A 199 0.43 16.60 -21.67
C SER A 199 1.07 17.00 -20.35
N LEU A 200 1.24 16.00 -19.45
CA LEU A 200 1.89 16.21 -18.16
C LEU A 200 3.41 16.09 -18.29
N ASP A 201 4.14 16.82 -17.48
CA ASP A 201 5.61 16.80 -17.46
C ASP A 201 6.17 15.91 -16.33
N SER A 202 5.30 15.23 -15.57
CA SER A 202 5.68 14.42 -14.42
C SER A 202 4.70 13.28 -14.16
N ILE A 203 4.99 12.47 -13.12
CA ILE A 203 4.10 11.40 -12.65
C ILE A 203 2.69 11.96 -12.37
N PRO A 204 1.63 11.35 -12.93
CA PRO A 204 0.26 11.83 -12.67
C PRO A 204 -0.07 11.78 -11.17
N THR A 205 -0.57 12.89 -10.65
CA THR A 205 -1.11 12.94 -9.31
C THR A 205 -2.44 12.18 -9.23
N PRO A 206 -2.92 11.81 -8.03
CA PRO A 206 -4.26 11.23 -7.87
C PRO A 206 -5.37 12.07 -8.50
N GLU A 207 -5.23 13.40 -8.42
CA GLU A 207 -6.13 14.37 -9.02
C GLU A 207 -6.09 14.32 -10.54
N ASP A 208 -4.92 14.19 -11.17
CA ASP A 208 -4.78 14.05 -12.62
C ASP A 208 -5.45 12.78 -13.13
N VAL A 209 -5.23 11.65 -12.42
CA VAL A 209 -5.88 10.38 -12.75
C VAL A 209 -7.41 10.48 -12.63
N LEU A 210 -7.90 11.18 -11.61
CA LEU A 210 -9.34 11.41 -11.43
C LEU A 210 -9.88 12.30 -12.56
N GLU A 211 -9.26 13.43 -12.85
CA GLU A 211 -9.65 14.35 -13.94
C GLU A 211 -9.71 13.63 -15.29
N TYR A 212 -8.66 12.88 -15.64
CA TYR A 212 -8.64 12.04 -16.85
C TYR A 212 -9.82 11.06 -16.90
N SER A 213 -10.17 10.47 -15.77
CA SER A 213 -11.23 9.47 -15.67
C SER A 213 -12.63 10.09 -15.76
N LEU A 214 -12.84 11.31 -15.25
CA LEU A 214 -14.08 12.07 -15.39
C LEU A 214 -14.34 12.48 -16.84
N GLY A 215 -13.32 12.58 -17.67
CA GLY A 215 -13.40 12.77 -19.12
C GLY A 215 -13.91 11.54 -19.88
N LYS A 216 -14.22 10.41 -19.22
CA LYS A 216 -14.68 9.16 -19.84
C LYS A 216 -16.12 8.84 -19.51
N LYS A 217 -16.77 8.02 -20.36
CA LYS A 217 -18.11 7.50 -20.09
C LYS A 217 -18.07 6.41 -19.02
N LEU A 218 -19.06 6.39 -18.12
CA LEU A 218 -19.29 5.29 -17.19
C LEU A 218 -19.67 4.01 -17.92
N GLY A 219 -19.29 2.88 -17.35
CA GLY A 219 -19.65 1.57 -17.84
C GLY A 219 -21.12 1.19 -17.57
N TYR A 220 -21.71 1.76 -16.51
CA TYR A 220 -23.10 1.55 -16.10
C TYR A 220 -23.56 2.69 -15.20
N GLU A 221 -24.88 2.77 -14.93
CA GLU A 221 -25.48 3.77 -14.04
C GLU A 221 -24.99 3.57 -12.60
N PRO A 222 -24.54 4.63 -11.88
CA PRO A 222 -24.18 4.51 -10.46
C PRO A 222 -25.27 3.84 -9.65
N GLY A 223 -24.87 2.89 -8.79
CA GLY A 223 -25.78 2.09 -7.99
C GLY A 223 -26.42 0.90 -8.70
N ARG A 224 -26.35 0.75 -10.03
CA ARG A 224 -27.01 -0.35 -10.77
C ARG A 224 -26.13 -1.58 -10.97
N GLY A 225 -24.83 -1.44 -10.83
CA GLY A 225 -23.88 -2.54 -10.98
C GLY A 225 -22.75 -2.46 -9.98
N THR A 226 -21.93 -3.49 -9.94
CA THR A 226 -20.75 -3.56 -9.06
C THR A 226 -19.53 -3.92 -9.88
N ARG A 227 -18.49 -3.11 -9.81
CA ARG A 227 -17.18 -3.37 -10.41
C ARG A 227 -16.10 -2.80 -9.52
N TYR A 228 -15.22 -3.66 -9.05
CA TYR A 228 -14.07 -3.25 -8.26
C TYR A 228 -13.34 -2.07 -8.91
N SER A 229 -13.07 -1.02 -8.14
CA SER A 229 -12.45 0.22 -8.62
C SER A 229 -11.42 0.72 -7.62
N ASN A 230 -10.15 0.81 -8.04
CA ASN A 230 -9.12 1.52 -7.28
C ASN A 230 -9.39 3.02 -7.32
N LEU A 231 -9.75 3.56 -8.49
CA LEU A 231 -10.09 4.97 -8.65
C LEU A 231 -11.17 5.44 -7.66
N GLY A 232 -12.17 4.61 -7.38
CA GLY A 232 -13.21 4.95 -6.40
C GLY A 232 -12.65 5.20 -5.00
N TYR A 233 -11.66 4.42 -4.55
CA TYR A 233 -11.01 4.60 -3.26
C TYR A 233 -9.97 5.73 -3.26
N VAL A 234 -9.33 6.02 -4.41
CA VAL A 234 -8.53 7.25 -4.57
C VAL A 234 -9.44 8.47 -4.45
N ALA A 235 -10.61 8.48 -5.10
CA ALA A 235 -11.58 9.57 -4.96
C ALA A 235 -12.05 9.74 -3.50
N LEU A 236 -12.25 8.64 -2.73
CA LEU A 236 -12.53 8.71 -1.29
C LEU A 236 -11.37 9.33 -0.49
N SER A 237 -10.12 9.03 -0.86
CA SER A 237 -8.95 9.68 -0.24
C SER A 237 -8.95 11.20 -0.48
N LEU A 238 -9.27 11.63 -1.70
CA LEU A 238 -9.39 13.05 -2.03
C LEU A 238 -10.60 13.71 -1.30
N VAL A 239 -11.70 12.98 -1.12
CA VAL A 239 -12.84 13.44 -0.30
C VAL A 239 -12.40 13.68 1.15
N ILE A 240 -11.65 12.73 1.75
CA ILE A 240 -11.11 12.91 3.10
C ILE A 240 -10.28 14.19 3.17
N SER A 241 -9.35 14.39 2.24
CA SER A 241 -8.51 15.60 2.21
C SER A 241 -9.35 16.87 2.06
N LYS A 242 -10.34 16.86 1.16
CA LYS A 242 -11.22 18.02 0.92
C LYS A 242 -12.05 18.43 2.15
N VAL A 243 -12.56 17.43 2.87
CA VAL A 243 -13.46 17.68 4.02
C VAL A 243 -12.68 18.05 5.29
N THR A 244 -11.48 17.54 5.44
CA THR A 244 -10.66 17.75 6.64
C THR A 244 -9.67 18.91 6.52
N GLY A 245 -9.29 19.29 5.30
CA GLY A 245 -8.23 20.27 5.04
C GLY A 245 -6.82 19.71 5.25
N LEU A 246 -6.69 18.41 5.62
CA LEU A 246 -5.43 17.71 5.81
C LEU A 246 -5.11 16.84 4.59
N THR A 247 -3.84 16.43 4.42
CA THR A 247 -3.57 15.35 3.47
C THR A 247 -4.26 14.06 3.94
N TYR A 248 -4.60 13.17 2.99
CA TYR A 248 -5.21 11.88 3.31
C TYR A 248 -4.38 11.10 4.34
N GLU A 249 -3.06 11.02 4.14
CA GLU A 249 -2.15 10.32 5.05
C GLU A 249 -2.16 10.93 6.44
N GLN A 250 -2.07 12.26 6.54
CA GLN A 250 -2.06 12.96 7.82
C GLN A 250 -3.35 12.72 8.61
N TYR A 251 -4.51 12.90 7.96
CA TYR A 251 -5.78 12.64 8.64
C TYR A 251 -5.90 11.21 9.15
N VAL A 252 -5.51 10.23 8.32
CA VAL A 252 -5.58 8.82 8.71
C VAL A 252 -4.63 8.52 9.87
N LYS A 253 -3.39 9.03 9.82
CA LYS A 253 -2.43 8.86 10.92
C LYS A 253 -2.96 9.44 12.22
N ASP A 254 -3.43 10.68 12.20
CA ASP A 254 -3.82 11.40 13.42
C ASP A 254 -5.14 10.92 14.01
N SER A 255 -6.13 10.61 13.13
CA SER A 255 -7.51 10.38 13.57
C SER A 255 -7.89 8.90 13.64
N ILE A 256 -7.16 8.02 12.96
CA ILE A 256 -7.47 6.59 12.87
C ILE A 256 -6.38 5.75 13.52
N LEU A 257 -5.10 5.94 13.13
CA LEU A 257 -4.03 5.03 13.49
C LEU A 257 -3.36 5.36 14.83
N ALA A 258 -2.98 6.60 15.07
CA ALA A 258 -2.32 7.01 16.31
C ALA A 258 -3.18 6.77 17.57
N PRO A 259 -4.52 7.05 17.56
CA PRO A 259 -5.36 6.78 18.73
C PRO A 259 -5.40 5.34 19.18
N ILE A 260 -5.06 4.40 18.31
CA ILE A 260 -5.01 2.95 18.58
C ILE A 260 -3.57 2.42 18.68
N GLY A 261 -2.55 3.32 18.69
CA GLY A 261 -1.15 2.97 18.80
C GLY A 261 -0.52 2.32 17.56
N CYS A 262 -1.12 2.51 16.38
CA CYS A 262 -0.54 2.15 15.09
C CYS A 262 0.20 3.38 14.54
N ILE A 263 1.51 3.45 14.76
CA ILE A 263 2.32 4.64 14.46
C ILE A 263 3.37 4.42 13.38
N ASP A 264 3.61 3.17 12.98
CA ASP A 264 4.57 2.80 11.91
C ASP A 264 3.83 2.30 10.65
N MET A 265 2.74 2.95 10.31
CA MET A 265 2.01 2.76 9.07
C MET A 265 2.10 4.02 8.20
N HIS A 266 2.45 3.88 6.92
CA HIS A 266 2.78 5.00 6.03
C HIS A 266 2.26 4.76 4.61
N ILE A 267 2.21 5.82 3.80
CA ILE A 267 2.02 5.70 2.35
C ILE A 267 3.37 5.38 1.70
N ALA A 268 3.42 4.28 0.94
CA ALA A 268 4.60 3.82 0.23
C ALA A 268 5.10 4.83 -0.81
N ASN A 269 6.40 4.81 -1.07
CA ASN A 269 7.03 5.49 -2.20
C ASN A 269 7.15 4.57 -3.42
N ASN A 270 7.58 5.13 -4.57
CA ASN A 270 7.61 4.43 -5.84
C ASN A 270 8.93 3.68 -6.08
N LEU A 271 10.05 4.20 -5.59
CA LEU A 271 11.38 3.69 -5.91
C LEU A 271 12.02 2.96 -4.71
N TYR A 272 12.97 2.08 -5.00
CA TYR A 272 13.70 1.34 -3.96
C TYR A 272 14.48 2.27 -3.02
N GLN A 273 15.09 3.32 -3.56
CA GLN A 273 15.87 4.30 -2.81
C GLN A 273 15.03 5.16 -1.86
N GLU A 274 13.72 5.23 -2.13
CA GLU A 274 12.76 6.02 -1.35
C GLU A 274 12.05 5.18 -0.26
N LYS A 275 12.36 3.87 -0.17
CA LYS A 275 11.73 3.01 0.83
C LYS A 275 12.11 3.44 2.25
N LEU A 276 11.21 3.25 3.20
CA LEU A 276 11.47 3.51 4.61
C LEU A 276 12.54 2.55 5.16
N SER A 277 13.22 2.92 6.24
CA SER A 277 14.38 2.20 6.77
C SER A 277 14.06 0.73 7.10
N ASN A 278 12.90 0.46 7.69
CA ASN A 278 12.40 -0.89 8.01
C ASN A 278 11.44 -1.47 6.97
N GLU A 279 11.23 -0.79 5.84
CA GLU A 279 10.44 -1.34 4.74
C GLU A 279 11.26 -2.39 3.99
N VAL A 280 10.63 -3.49 3.65
CA VAL A 280 11.26 -4.60 2.92
C VAL A 280 11.61 -4.22 1.48
N ARG A 281 12.47 -5.03 0.85
CA ARG A 281 12.60 -5.07 -0.60
C ARG A 281 11.49 -5.91 -1.22
N TYR A 282 10.96 -5.47 -2.36
CA TYR A 282 9.91 -6.16 -3.11
C TYR A 282 10.49 -6.91 -4.30
N TYR A 283 9.91 -8.08 -4.58
CA TYR A 283 10.34 -8.99 -5.63
C TYR A 283 9.17 -9.37 -6.54
N GLU A 284 9.45 -9.43 -7.82
CA GLU A 284 8.52 -9.91 -8.85
C GLU A 284 8.87 -11.34 -9.27
N PRO A 285 7.96 -12.09 -9.92
CA PRO A 285 8.33 -13.38 -10.52
C PRO A 285 9.51 -13.24 -11.47
N GLU A 286 10.38 -14.25 -11.53
CA GLU A 286 11.61 -14.23 -12.33
C GLU A 286 11.41 -13.89 -13.82
N ASN A 287 10.24 -14.24 -14.37
CA ASN A 287 9.90 -14.00 -15.77
C ASN A 287 9.03 -12.73 -15.98
N GLU A 288 8.91 -11.86 -14.97
CA GLU A 288 8.14 -10.62 -15.13
C GLU A 288 8.91 -9.64 -16.00
N ILE A 289 8.22 -9.08 -16.99
CA ILE A 289 8.82 -8.14 -17.97
C ILE A 289 8.70 -6.71 -17.43
N PRO A 290 9.82 -5.95 -17.37
CA PRO A 290 9.78 -4.54 -17.04
C PRO A 290 8.82 -3.76 -17.93
N VAL A 291 8.21 -2.72 -17.39
CA VAL A 291 7.26 -1.86 -18.10
C VAL A 291 7.79 -0.44 -18.19
N GLU A 292 7.18 0.35 -19.06
CA GLU A 292 7.47 1.78 -19.14
C GLU A 292 7.26 2.44 -17.78
N ALA A 293 8.24 3.25 -17.37
CA ALA A 293 8.22 3.95 -16.09
C ALA A 293 6.99 4.86 -15.95
N CYS A 294 6.42 4.91 -14.75
CA CYS A 294 5.23 5.71 -14.48
C CYS A 294 5.48 7.24 -14.53
N ASP A 295 6.74 7.67 -14.66
CA ASP A 295 7.17 9.07 -14.80
C ASP A 295 7.17 9.57 -16.26
N GLY A 296 6.86 8.71 -17.23
CA GLY A 296 6.86 9.06 -18.65
C GLY A 296 8.25 9.20 -19.27
N SER A 297 9.32 8.82 -18.58
CA SER A 297 10.70 8.91 -19.08
C SER A 297 11.03 7.92 -20.20
N GLY A 298 10.14 6.97 -20.50
CA GLY A 298 10.37 5.88 -21.46
C GLY A 298 11.31 4.79 -20.96
N ARG A 299 11.88 4.91 -19.75
CA ARG A 299 12.72 3.86 -19.16
C ARG A 299 11.87 2.63 -18.87
N LEU A 300 12.47 1.44 -18.99
CA LEU A 300 11.83 0.18 -18.59
C LEU A 300 12.25 -0.16 -17.17
N LEU A 301 11.27 -0.24 -16.25
CA LEU A 301 11.47 -0.47 -14.82
C LEU A 301 10.59 -1.63 -14.33
N PRO A 302 11.00 -2.32 -13.25
CA PRO A 302 10.12 -3.26 -12.56
C PRO A 302 8.83 -2.55 -12.10
N ARG A 303 7.70 -3.25 -12.21
CA ARG A 303 6.40 -2.69 -11.78
C ARG A 303 6.40 -2.29 -10.31
N CYS A 304 7.11 -3.06 -9.46
CA CYS A 304 7.22 -2.78 -8.02
C CYS A 304 8.12 -1.57 -7.71
N TYR A 305 8.98 -1.14 -8.66
CA TYR A 305 9.90 -0.02 -8.47
C TYR A 305 9.90 0.93 -9.67
N GLY A 306 8.93 1.83 -9.72
CA GLY A 306 8.82 2.88 -10.73
C GLY A 306 8.03 2.50 -11.99
N GLY A 307 7.74 1.21 -12.24
CA GLY A 307 6.83 0.83 -13.32
C GLY A 307 5.37 1.13 -13.01
N ASN A 308 4.98 1.09 -11.74
CA ASN A 308 3.66 1.54 -11.26
C ASN A 308 3.81 2.75 -10.32
N ASN A 309 2.87 3.67 -10.40
CA ASN A 309 2.74 4.76 -9.41
C ASN A 309 2.05 4.23 -8.15
N ILE A 310 2.82 3.65 -7.23
CA ILE A 310 2.30 3.07 -5.99
C ILE A 310 1.78 4.17 -5.06
N ARG A 311 2.56 5.25 -4.89
CA ARG A 311 2.17 6.38 -4.02
C ARG A 311 0.83 7.01 -4.46
N GLY A 312 0.59 7.09 -5.78
CA GLY A 312 -0.65 7.60 -6.35
C GLY A 312 -1.89 6.75 -6.04
N LEU A 313 -1.73 5.49 -5.60
CA LEU A 313 -2.85 4.65 -5.16
C LEU A 313 -3.50 5.15 -3.85
N LEU A 314 -2.82 5.97 -3.06
CA LEU A 314 -3.31 6.46 -1.76
C LEU A 314 -4.06 5.36 -0.98
N GLY A 315 -5.27 5.66 -0.51
CA GLY A 315 -6.12 4.72 0.22
C GLY A 315 -6.67 3.53 -0.57
N ALA A 316 -6.42 3.48 -1.87
CA ALA A 316 -6.77 2.31 -2.67
C ALA A 316 -5.77 1.17 -2.53
N GLY A 317 -4.49 1.47 -2.17
CA GLY A 317 -3.49 0.41 -2.14
C GLY A 317 -2.08 0.81 -1.72
N ALA A 318 -1.81 2.03 -1.29
CA ALA A 318 -0.45 2.52 -1.07
C ALA A 318 0.07 2.32 0.37
N TRP A 319 -0.73 1.91 1.34
CA TRP A 319 -0.24 1.74 2.71
C TRP A 319 0.80 0.63 2.82
N VAL A 320 1.85 0.93 3.60
CA VAL A 320 2.77 -0.05 4.18
C VAL A 320 2.48 -0.19 5.67
N ALA A 321 2.58 -1.40 6.17
CA ALA A 321 2.32 -1.74 7.57
C ALA A 321 3.04 -3.02 7.96
N SER A 322 3.34 -3.19 9.24
CA SER A 322 3.64 -4.50 9.80
C SER A 322 2.35 -5.30 10.01
N PRO A 323 2.38 -6.64 9.90
CA PRO A 323 1.23 -7.47 10.26
C PRO A 323 0.70 -7.23 11.66
N THR A 324 1.56 -6.91 12.62
CA THR A 324 1.18 -6.65 14.03
C THR A 324 0.35 -5.40 14.18
N GLU A 325 0.78 -4.27 13.60
CA GLU A 325 0.00 -3.04 13.64
C GLU A 325 -1.31 -3.17 12.85
N PHE A 326 -1.27 -3.89 11.71
CA PHE A 326 -2.50 -4.10 10.95
C PHE A 326 -3.53 -4.92 11.73
N LEU A 327 -3.11 -5.95 12.52
CA LEU A 327 -4.04 -6.67 13.41
C LEU A 327 -4.54 -5.79 14.56
N ARG A 328 -3.72 -4.90 15.09
CA ARG A 328 -4.18 -3.93 16.09
C ARG A 328 -5.25 -3.00 15.52
N PHE A 329 -5.06 -2.54 14.27
CA PHE A 329 -6.10 -1.81 13.55
C PHE A 329 -7.37 -2.66 13.37
N ILE A 330 -7.27 -3.96 13.07
CA ILE A 330 -8.46 -4.83 12.96
C ILE A 330 -9.19 -4.98 14.29
N ALA A 331 -8.47 -5.12 15.41
CA ALA A 331 -9.07 -5.17 16.75
C ALA A 331 -9.87 -3.89 17.09
N SER A 332 -9.53 -2.75 16.48
CA SER A 332 -10.24 -1.48 16.69
C SER A 332 -11.44 -1.25 15.76
N ILE A 333 -11.79 -2.24 14.93
CA ILE A 333 -12.93 -2.18 13.99
C ILE A 333 -13.67 -3.51 13.89
N ASP A 334 -13.58 -4.37 14.88
CA ASP A 334 -14.17 -5.72 14.83
C ASP A 334 -15.49 -5.87 15.60
N GLY A 335 -15.85 -4.87 16.38
CA GLY A 335 -17.13 -4.81 17.12
C GLY A 335 -17.16 -5.69 18.35
N ARG A 336 -15.99 -6.09 18.88
CA ARG A 336 -15.86 -6.77 20.17
C ARG A 336 -15.66 -5.78 21.32
N ASP A 337 -15.74 -6.26 22.54
CA ASP A 337 -15.77 -5.40 23.74
C ASP A 337 -14.42 -5.32 24.47
N ASN A 338 -13.40 -6.12 24.08
CA ASN A 338 -12.13 -6.16 24.81
C ASN A 338 -11.23 -4.95 24.50
N GLU A 339 -11.24 -4.49 23.25
CA GLU A 339 -10.55 -3.28 22.81
C GLU A 339 -11.55 -2.21 22.37
N LYS A 340 -11.18 -0.94 22.51
CA LYS A 340 -12.07 0.15 22.13
C LYS A 340 -12.07 0.35 20.62
N ASP A 341 -13.22 0.15 20.00
CA ASP A 341 -13.41 0.45 18.58
C ASP A 341 -13.24 1.95 18.26
N ILE A 342 -12.62 2.25 17.11
CA ILE A 342 -12.42 3.61 16.61
C ILE A 342 -13.67 4.20 15.94
N ILE A 343 -14.59 3.31 15.54
CA ILE A 343 -15.93 3.63 15.02
C ILE A 343 -16.96 2.78 15.77
N SER A 344 -18.22 3.23 15.77
CA SER A 344 -19.28 2.56 16.51
C SER A 344 -19.60 1.15 15.96
N GLN A 345 -20.10 0.27 16.84
CA GLN A 345 -20.62 -1.04 16.44
C GLN A 345 -21.68 -0.96 15.34
N LYS A 346 -22.48 0.14 15.30
CA LYS A 346 -23.43 0.39 14.24
C LYS A 346 -22.75 0.58 12.88
N SER A 347 -21.66 1.34 12.85
CA SER A 347 -20.86 1.55 11.64
C SER A 347 -20.17 0.27 11.18
N ILE A 348 -19.61 -0.49 12.12
CA ILE A 348 -18.98 -1.79 11.83
C ILE A 348 -20.02 -2.75 11.24
N ALA A 349 -21.19 -2.88 11.89
CA ALA A 349 -22.29 -3.71 11.39
C ALA A 349 -22.74 -3.30 9.97
N TYR A 350 -22.77 -1.98 9.69
CA TYR A 350 -23.09 -1.47 8.36
C TYR A 350 -22.03 -1.84 7.30
N MET A 351 -20.74 -1.76 7.68
CA MET A 351 -19.63 -2.12 6.80
C MET A 351 -19.65 -3.59 6.41
N VAL A 352 -19.95 -4.48 7.37
CA VAL A 352 -19.92 -5.94 7.16
C VAL A 352 -21.26 -6.53 6.74
N ASN A 353 -22.33 -5.72 6.73
CA ASN A 353 -23.65 -6.19 6.34
C ASN A 353 -23.64 -6.73 4.91
N THR A 354 -24.07 -7.96 4.77
CA THR A 354 -24.18 -8.69 3.50
C THR A 354 -25.59 -8.64 2.96
N ASN A 355 -25.91 -7.58 2.24
CA ASN A 355 -26.93 -7.73 1.21
C ASN A 355 -26.29 -8.54 0.06
N PRO A 356 -26.84 -9.68 -0.38
CA PRO A 356 -26.26 -10.50 -1.45
C PRO A 356 -25.99 -9.73 -2.76
N SER A 357 -26.70 -8.60 -2.97
CA SER A 357 -26.53 -7.72 -4.14
C SER A 357 -25.42 -6.67 -3.99
N GLU A 358 -24.78 -6.56 -2.82
CA GLU A 358 -23.84 -5.49 -2.52
C GLU A 358 -22.53 -6.03 -1.96
N LEU A 359 -21.41 -5.39 -2.32
CA LEU A 359 -20.14 -5.68 -1.67
C LEU A 359 -20.11 -5.04 -0.28
N PRO A 360 -19.50 -5.70 0.71
CA PRO A 360 -19.24 -5.09 2.01
C PRO A 360 -18.28 -3.90 1.86
N ILE A 361 -18.35 -2.97 2.80
CA ILE A 361 -17.51 -1.76 2.79
C ILE A 361 -16.12 -2.09 3.35
N GLY A 362 -15.09 -1.80 2.58
CA GLY A 362 -13.69 -2.08 2.95
C GLY A 362 -13.29 -3.55 2.82
N TRP A 363 -14.12 -4.48 3.20
CA TRP A 363 -13.90 -5.93 3.08
C TRP A 363 -14.13 -6.43 1.66
N SER A 364 -13.49 -7.56 1.29
CA SER A 364 -13.77 -8.23 0.00
C SER A 364 -14.97 -9.19 0.10
N ARG A 365 -15.10 -9.81 1.26
CA ARG A 365 -16.16 -10.78 1.55
C ARG A 365 -16.47 -10.78 3.03
N THR A 366 -17.72 -10.87 3.34
CA THR A 366 -18.26 -11.16 4.67
C THR A 366 -19.23 -12.32 4.57
N SER A 367 -19.43 -13.05 5.65
CA SER A 367 -20.37 -14.18 5.69
C SER A 367 -21.32 -14.05 6.88
N GLN A 368 -22.48 -14.69 6.78
CA GLN A 368 -23.44 -14.80 7.89
C GLN A 368 -22.85 -15.53 9.12
N LYS A 369 -21.76 -16.29 8.92
CA LYS A 369 -21.04 -16.96 10.02
C LYS A 369 -20.12 -16.00 10.77
N GLY A 370 -20.03 -14.72 10.38
CA GLY A 370 -19.14 -13.73 11.00
C GLY A 370 -17.69 -13.91 10.60
N GLU A 371 -17.42 -14.40 9.39
CA GLU A 371 -16.09 -14.45 8.80
C GLU A 371 -15.93 -13.33 7.78
N TRP A 372 -14.88 -12.54 7.90
CA TRP A 372 -14.58 -11.43 7.00
C TRP A 372 -13.20 -11.61 6.41
N THR A 373 -13.04 -11.29 5.14
CA THR A 373 -11.76 -11.40 4.43
C THR A 373 -11.50 -10.19 3.57
N ARG A 374 -10.24 -9.77 3.54
CA ARG A 374 -9.73 -8.84 2.55
C ARG A 374 -8.40 -9.35 2.00
N SER A 375 -8.27 -9.41 0.67
CA SER A 375 -7.02 -9.70 0.01
C SER A 375 -6.42 -8.46 -0.64
N GLY A 376 -5.10 -8.45 -0.77
CA GLY A 376 -4.33 -7.45 -1.48
C GLY A 376 -3.34 -8.09 -2.44
N SER A 377 -3.15 -7.50 -3.60
CA SER A 377 -2.12 -7.89 -4.56
C SER A 377 -1.64 -6.66 -5.32
N LEU A 378 -0.35 -6.46 -5.32
CA LEU A 378 0.38 -5.53 -6.17
C LEU A 378 1.65 -6.23 -6.65
N SER A 379 2.34 -5.64 -7.62
CA SER A 379 3.67 -6.08 -7.99
C SER A 379 4.58 -6.04 -6.75
N GLY A 380 5.25 -7.16 -6.48
CA GLY A 380 6.12 -7.32 -5.33
C GLY A 380 5.42 -7.69 -4.02
N THR A 381 4.08 -7.81 -3.95
CA THR A 381 3.41 -8.17 -2.69
C THR A 381 2.10 -8.92 -2.89
N SER A 382 1.80 -9.78 -1.93
CA SER A 382 0.47 -10.39 -1.76
C SER A 382 0.11 -10.41 -0.27
N ALA A 383 -1.11 -10.01 0.06
CA ALA A 383 -1.59 -9.90 1.42
C ALA A 383 -2.97 -10.54 1.57
N LEU A 384 -3.22 -11.11 2.73
CA LEU A 384 -4.54 -11.61 3.12
C LEU A 384 -4.75 -11.39 4.61
N ILE A 385 -5.88 -10.76 4.94
CA ILE A 385 -6.41 -10.70 6.31
C ILE A 385 -7.67 -11.54 6.39
N ARG A 386 -7.81 -12.29 7.48
CA ARG A 386 -9.02 -13.03 7.82
C ARG A 386 -9.41 -12.76 9.27
N TYR A 387 -10.64 -12.34 9.46
CA TYR A 387 -11.31 -12.22 10.75
C TYR A 387 -12.30 -13.38 10.88
N GLN A 388 -12.36 -14.01 12.06
CA GLN A 388 -13.26 -15.14 12.35
C GLN A 388 -14.01 -14.90 13.66
N LYS A 389 -15.28 -15.27 13.68
CA LYS A 389 -16.15 -15.10 14.86
C LYS A 389 -15.68 -15.92 16.06
N ASP A 390 -14.97 -17.03 15.84
CA ASP A 390 -14.41 -17.90 16.89
C ASP A 390 -13.27 -17.25 17.70
N GLY A 391 -12.96 -15.98 17.43
CA GLY A 391 -11.93 -15.20 18.10
C GLY A 391 -10.62 -15.10 17.33
N TYR A 392 -10.34 -16.01 16.40
CA TYR A 392 -9.13 -15.94 15.62
C TYR A 392 -9.20 -14.86 14.53
N SER A 393 -8.12 -14.10 14.42
CA SER A 393 -7.86 -13.22 13.28
C SER A 393 -6.40 -13.34 12.92
N TRP A 394 -6.09 -13.29 11.63
CA TRP A 394 -4.71 -13.37 11.19
C TRP A 394 -4.49 -12.59 9.90
N ILE A 395 -3.27 -12.12 9.73
CA ILE A 395 -2.78 -11.49 8.51
C ILE A 395 -1.50 -12.17 8.06
N PHE A 396 -1.36 -12.37 6.76
CA PHE A 396 -0.14 -12.86 6.12
C PHE A 396 0.20 -11.96 4.93
N VAL A 397 1.44 -11.48 4.89
CA VAL A 397 1.93 -10.58 3.83
C VAL A 397 3.25 -11.11 3.30
N THR A 398 3.42 -11.11 1.98
CA THR A 398 4.67 -11.46 1.30
C THR A 398 5.31 -10.24 0.66
N ASN A 399 6.63 -10.19 0.58
CA ASN A 399 7.37 -9.19 -0.19
C ASN A 399 7.68 -9.66 -1.63
N THR A 400 7.02 -10.70 -2.08
CA THR A 400 7.16 -11.24 -3.43
C THR A 400 5.76 -11.46 -4.01
N SER A 401 5.52 -10.97 -5.23
CA SER A 401 4.31 -11.32 -5.96
C SER A 401 4.45 -12.67 -6.65
N SER A 402 3.33 -13.39 -6.79
CA SER A 402 3.28 -14.66 -7.51
C SER A 402 2.70 -14.47 -8.91
N TRP A 403 3.12 -15.30 -9.86
CA TRP A 403 2.51 -15.38 -11.20
C TRP A 403 0.98 -15.59 -11.19
N LYS A 404 0.41 -16.08 -10.08
CA LYS A 404 -1.06 -16.18 -9.90
C LYS A 404 -1.76 -14.83 -9.68
N GLY A 405 -1.00 -13.76 -9.48
CA GLY A 405 -1.53 -12.41 -9.27
C GLY A 405 -2.59 -12.36 -8.17
N SER A 406 -3.73 -11.74 -8.42
CA SER A 406 -4.84 -11.60 -7.47
C SER A 406 -5.49 -12.89 -7.00
N ARG A 407 -5.14 -14.05 -7.59
CA ARG A 407 -5.62 -15.37 -7.15
C ARG A 407 -4.72 -16.00 -6.09
N PHE A 408 -3.49 -15.50 -5.92
CA PHE A 408 -2.51 -16.07 -4.98
C PHE A 408 -2.96 -16.04 -3.52
N PRO A 409 -3.69 -15.03 -3.01
CA PRO A 409 -4.20 -15.05 -1.64
C PRO A 409 -5.04 -16.29 -1.28
N ARG A 410 -5.61 -17.02 -2.25
CA ARG A 410 -6.27 -18.32 -1.98
C ARG A 410 -5.29 -19.40 -1.52
N GLN A 411 -4.02 -19.35 -1.97
CA GLN A 411 -2.98 -20.27 -1.54
C GLN A 411 -2.53 -19.93 -0.11
N ILE A 412 -2.47 -18.63 0.21
CA ILE A 412 -2.21 -18.14 1.56
C ILE A 412 -3.31 -18.61 2.51
N ASP A 413 -4.60 -18.47 2.13
CA ASP A 413 -5.73 -18.94 2.94
C ASP A 413 -5.65 -20.44 3.23
N ALA A 414 -5.35 -21.25 2.21
CA ALA A 414 -5.19 -22.68 2.37
C ALA A 414 -4.03 -23.04 3.30
N LEU A 415 -2.86 -22.37 3.14
CA LEU A 415 -1.71 -22.55 4.02
C LEU A 415 -2.09 -22.29 5.48
N ILE A 416 -2.57 -21.07 5.78
CA ILE A 416 -2.76 -20.65 7.16
C ILE A 416 -3.85 -21.46 7.84
N ARG A 417 -4.98 -21.71 7.19
CA ARG A 417 -6.06 -22.54 7.75
C ARG A 417 -5.60 -23.96 8.13
N THR A 418 -4.79 -24.58 7.27
CA THR A 418 -4.27 -25.93 7.56
C THR A 418 -3.14 -25.91 8.61
N SER A 419 -2.40 -24.84 8.70
CA SER A 419 -1.30 -24.69 9.67
C SER A 419 -1.82 -24.38 11.07
N LEU A 420 -2.85 -23.54 11.20
CA LEU A 420 -3.48 -23.22 12.48
C LEU A 420 -4.04 -24.47 13.17
N GLN A 421 -4.61 -25.42 12.41
CA GLN A 421 -5.13 -26.68 12.94
C GLN A 421 -4.05 -27.61 13.52
N LYS A 422 -2.77 -27.35 13.24
CA LYS A 422 -1.65 -28.16 13.73
C LYS A 422 -1.04 -27.62 15.02
N VAL A 423 -1.46 -26.45 15.47
CA VAL A 423 -1.06 -25.88 16.75
C VAL A 423 -2.13 -26.24 17.78
N SER A 424 -1.79 -27.16 18.67
CA SER A 424 -2.75 -27.69 19.69
C SER A 424 -2.96 -26.70 20.84
N ASP A 425 -1.88 -26.06 21.29
CA ASP A 425 -1.89 -25.16 22.45
C ASP A 425 -1.25 -23.82 22.09
N TRP A 426 -2.06 -22.80 21.94
CA TRP A 426 -1.58 -21.45 21.79
C TRP A 426 -1.18 -20.86 23.14
N PRO A 427 -0.09 -20.09 23.24
CA PRO A 427 0.29 -19.47 24.49
C PRO A 427 -0.77 -18.46 24.94
N GLU A 428 -1.12 -18.53 26.24
CA GLU A 428 -1.97 -17.51 26.88
C GLU A 428 -1.15 -16.24 27.10
N ARG A 429 -1.10 -15.37 26.10
CA ARG A 429 -0.37 -14.09 26.15
C ARG A 429 -1.04 -13.03 25.28
N ASN A 430 -0.73 -11.78 25.59
CA ASN A 430 -1.06 -10.64 24.72
C ASN A 430 0.21 -9.84 24.43
N LEU A 431 0.76 -9.97 23.23
CA LEU A 431 1.94 -9.23 22.82
C LEU A 431 1.66 -7.73 22.59
N PHE A 432 0.39 -7.32 22.47
CA PHE A 432 0.04 -5.90 22.44
C PHE A 432 0.29 -5.20 23.80
N SER A 433 0.21 -5.92 24.91
CA SER A 433 0.42 -5.35 26.25
C SER A 433 1.88 -4.91 26.53
N ILE A 434 2.83 -5.28 25.66
CA ILE A 434 4.22 -4.79 25.77
C ILE A 434 4.28 -3.26 25.67
N LEU A 435 3.37 -2.63 24.91
CA LEU A 435 3.24 -1.17 24.87
C LEU A 435 2.88 -0.58 26.23
N GLU A 436 1.98 -1.21 26.98
CA GLU A 436 1.49 -0.75 28.30
C GLU A 436 2.60 -0.88 29.36
N LEU A 437 3.38 -1.96 29.31
CA LEU A 437 4.48 -2.18 30.24
C LEU A 437 5.60 -1.14 30.08
N LYS A 438 5.92 -0.73 28.85
CA LYS A 438 6.96 0.30 28.61
C LYS A 438 6.48 1.72 28.89
N SER A 439 5.20 2.05 28.64
CA SER A 439 4.64 3.35 29.03
C SER A 439 4.68 3.56 30.55
N ASN A 440 4.40 2.51 31.33
CA ASN A 440 4.46 2.54 32.79
C ASN A 440 5.90 2.57 33.36
N SER A 441 6.90 2.09 32.60
CA SER A 441 8.31 2.14 33.03
C SER A 441 8.95 3.52 32.78
N ASN A 442 8.45 4.29 31.81
CA ASN A 442 8.92 5.63 31.51
C ASN A 442 8.24 6.74 32.35
N SER A 443 7.22 6.38 33.12
CA SER A 443 6.50 7.28 34.05
C SER A 443 6.93 7.12 35.52
N ARG A 444 7.98 6.36 35.78
CA ARG A 444 8.68 6.24 37.05
C ARG A 444 10.10 6.77 36.92
#